data_13c38a10fce2531ccd174e75498d1eda
#
_entry.id   13c38a10fce2531ccd174e75498d1eda
#
_cell.length_a   1.000
_cell.length_b   1.000
_cell.length_c   1.000
_cell.angle_alpha   90.00
_cell.angle_beta   90.00
_cell.angle_gamma   90.00
#
_symmetry.space_group_name_H-M   'P 1'
#
loop_
_entity.id
_entity.type
_entity.pdbx_description
1 polymer ?
#
loop_
_entity_poly.entity_id
_entity_poly.type
_entity_poly.pdbx_seq_one_letter_code
_entity_poly.pdbx_strand_id
1 'polypeptide(L)'
;MRPPFSITDKMLKLTVEITQAVTLLELQHQRDLHLRKENRIRSIHSSLAIEQNTLSLEQVTAIIAGKRVLGEPKEIREVQNAYEAYEEVFKFDPYSIENLLAAHRLMTKGLVKESGAFRERDVGVYDGNGTVVHIGARPQFVYGLVDDLFKWAKKTDIPALIKSCVVHFELEMIHPFLDGNGRMGRLWQNLLLAKWQPVFEWIPIETLVYKHQKQYYELLAVGDHENDSTKFIEFMLEIILEASLTYSKHTKQAGWDDRIKRLREVEQKFFAKIYPTLRYSQGITTSKAAELTGKTQSTTRRYLLKLVSLDVLEAVGKNKDRHYVLRDTGKH
;
A
#
# COMPACT_ATOMS: atom_id res chain seq x y z
N MET A 1 21.20 -20.04 0.49
CA MET A 1 20.16 -20.71 1.29
C MET A 1 18.83 -20.58 0.58
N ARG A 2 17.89 -21.56 0.66
CA ARG A 2 16.51 -21.43 0.17
C ARG A 2 15.62 -21.23 1.41
N PRO A 3 14.86 -20.14 1.52
CA PRO A 3 13.92 -19.95 2.61
C PRO A 3 12.90 -21.10 2.71
N PRO A 4 12.51 -21.51 3.92
CA PRO A 4 11.58 -22.63 4.13
C PRO A 4 10.13 -22.17 3.94
N PHE A 5 9.49 -22.56 2.83
CA PHE A 5 8.06 -22.39 2.56
C PHE A 5 7.62 -23.29 1.42
N SER A 6 6.31 -23.52 1.33
CA SER A 6 5.65 -24.24 0.26
C SER A 6 4.71 -23.33 -0.52
N ILE A 7 4.69 -23.46 -1.85
CA ILE A 7 3.70 -22.76 -2.67
C ILE A 7 2.37 -23.52 -2.56
N THR A 8 1.31 -22.82 -2.21
CA THR A 8 -0.05 -23.39 -2.06
C THR A 8 -0.99 -22.90 -3.16
N ASP A 9 -2.07 -23.62 -3.42
CA ASP A 9 -3.13 -23.20 -4.33
C ASP A 9 -3.73 -21.84 -3.91
N LYS A 10 -3.79 -21.57 -2.60
CA LYS A 10 -4.24 -20.30 -2.04
C LYS A 10 -3.32 -19.15 -2.47
N MET A 11 -2.00 -19.33 -2.38
CA MET A 11 -1.02 -18.32 -2.83
C MET A 11 -1.16 -18.03 -4.32
N LEU A 12 -1.33 -19.08 -5.15
CA LEU A 12 -1.52 -18.91 -6.60
C LEU A 12 -2.79 -18.11 -6.90
N LYS A 13 -3.91 -18.47 -6.27
CA LYS A 13 -5.18 -17.75 -6.42
C LYS A 13 -5.03 -16.27 -6.02
N LEU A 14 -4.47 -15.99 -4.82
CA LEU A 14 -4.27 -14.63 -4.33
C LEU A 14 -3.37 -13.82 -5.25
N THR A 15 -2.31 -14.43 -5.78
CA THR A 15 -1.40 -13.77 -6.73
C THR A 15 -2.13 -13.30 -7.99
N VAL A 16 -3.04 -14.11 -8.54
CA VAL A 16 -3.87 -13.74 -9.69
C VAL A 16 -4.82 -12.60 -9.35
N GLU A 17 -5.53 -12.70 -8.22
CA GLU A 17 -6.50 -11.69 -7.78
C GLU A 17 -5.82 -10.34 -7.50
N ILE A 18 -4.66 -10.34 -6.83
CA ILE A 18 -3.87 -9.12 -6.58
C ILE A 18 -3.41 -8.50 -7.90
N THR A 19 -2.88 -9.31 -8.82
CA THR A 19 -2.40 -8.82 -10.12
C THR A 19 -3.52 -8.13 -10.89
N GLN A 20 -4.73 -8.70 -10.90
CA GLN A 20 -5.91 -8.08 -11.52
C GLN A 20 -6.29 -6.76 -10.86
N ALA A 21 -6.35 -6.72 -9.52
CA ALA A 21 -6.70 -5.52 -8.75
C ALA A 21 -5.69 -4.39 -8.99
N VAL A 22 -4.41 -4.70 -8.98
CA VAL A 22 -3.31 -3.74 -9.14
C VAL A 22 -3.22 -3.21 -10.56
N THR A 23 -3.40 -4.05 -11.57
CA THR A 23 -3.43 -3.62 -12.98
C THR A 23 -4.55 -2.59 -13.21
N LEU A 24 -5.73 -2.81 -12.61
CA LEU A 24 -6.83 -1.85 -12.69
C LEU A 24 -6.49 -0.52 -11.99
N LEU A 25 -5.78 -0.57 -10.86
CA LEU A 25 -5.33 0.62 -10.14
C LEU A 25 -4.32 1.43 -10.96
N GLU A 26 -3.38 0.77 -11.59
CA GLU A 26 -2.34 1.43 -12.39
C GLU A 26 -2.93 2.19 -13.58
N LEU A 27 -3.87 1.58 -14.28
CA LEU A 27 -4.58 2.21 -15.40
C LEU A 27 -5.40 3.44 -14.97
N GLN A 28 -5.86 3.50 -13.72
CA GLN A 28 -6.77 4.53 -13.22
C GLN A 28 -6.06 5.72 -12.53
N HIS A 29 -4.84 5.54 -11.99
CA HIS A 29 -4.30 6.47 -10.98
C HIS A 29 -2.85 6.93 -11.17
N GLN A 30 -2.29 6.83 -12.36
CA GLN A 30 -0.91 7.29 -12.61
C GLN A 30 -0.64 8.76 -12.22
N ARG A 31 -1.66 9.59 -11.97
CA ARG A 31 -1.52 11.06 -11.81
C ARG A 31 -2.10 11.67 -10.54
N ASP A 32 -2.65 10.89 -9.60
CA ASP A 32 -3.21 11.46 -8.36
C ASP A 32 -2.14 11.63 -7.27
N LEU A 33 -1.42 12.75 -7.35
CA LEU A 33 -0.35 13.11 -6.41
C LEU A 33 -0.86 13.34 -4.97
N HIS A 34 -2.10 13.81 -4.81
CA HIS A 34 -2.68 14.07 -3.48
C HIS A 34 -2.95 12.75 -2.76
N LEU A 35 -3.60 11.80 -3.43
CA LEU A 35 -3.87 10.48 -2.89
C LEU A 35 -2.59 9.73 -2.54
N ARG A 36 -1.55 9.82 -3.38
CA ARG A 36 -0.24 9.21 -3.10
C ARG A 36 0.38 9.75 -1.81
N LYS A 37 0.33 11.08 -1.62
CA LYS A 37 0.85 11.72 -0.40
C LYS A 37 0.07 11.30 0.84
N GLU A 38 -1.26 11.30 0.80
CA GLU A 38 -2.10 10.87 1.91
C GLU A 38 -1.86 9.41 2.28
N ASN A 39 -1.78 8.53 1.30
CA ASN A 39 -1.55 7.11 1.52
C ASN A 39 -0.15 6.84 2.07
N ARG A 40 0.87 7.57 1.62
CA ARG A 40 2.22 7.49 2.19
C ARG A 40 2.24 7.91 3.66
N ILE A 41 1.51 8.98 4.02
CA ILE A 41 1.35 9.39 5.42
C ILE A 41 0.68 8.28 6.25
N ARG A 42 -0.33 7.60 5.71
CA ARG A 42 -0.99 6.46 6.35
C ARG A 42 -0.04 5.28 6.54
N SER A 43 0.77 4.93 5.53
CA SER A 43 1.82 3.91 5.64
C SER A 43 2.78 4.21 6.78
N ILE A 44 3.33 5.43 6.81
CA ILE A 44 4.27 5.87 7.83
C ILE A 44 3.62 5.78 9.22
N HIS A 45 2.45 6.40 9.40
CA HIS A 45 1.71 6.35 10.67
C HIS A 45 1.50 4.91 11.14
N SER A 46 0.96 4.04 10.27
CA SER A 46 0.64 2.66 10.65
C SER A 46 1.89 1.83 10.93
N SER A 47 2.95 1.98 10.13
CA SER A 47 4.23 1.28 10.39
C SER A 47 4.85 1.67 11.73
N LEU A 48 4.75 2.94 12.12
CA LEU A 48 5.22 3.42 13.41
C LEU A 48 4.30 2.99 14.57
N ALA A 49 2.97 3.01 14.35
CA ALA A 49 2.00 2.56 15.36
C ALA A 49 2.14 1.07 15.69
N ILE A 50 2.52 0.22 14.72
CA ILE A 50 2.89 -1.20 14.96
C ILE A 50 4.03 -1.28 15.99
N GLU A 51 4.97 -0.35 15.96
CA GLU A 51 6.12 -0.24 16.88
C GLU A 51 5.83 0.64 18.10
N GLN A 52 4.55 0.82 18.45
CA GLN A 52 4.07 1.54 19.64
C GLN A 52 4.31 3.06 19.62
N ASN A 53 4.57 3.69 18.47
CA ASN A 53 4.51 5.14 18.37
C ASN A 53 3.06 5.60 18.57
N THR A 54 2.84 6.56 19.47
CA THR A 54 1.48 6.96 19.94
C THR A 54 0.92 8.17 19.20
N LEU A 55 1.67 8.78 18.28
CA LEU A 55 1.24 9.97 17.56
C LEU A 55 0.05 9.67 16.63
N SER A 56 -0.96 10.52 16.68
CA SER A 56 -2.14 10.38 15.80
C SER A 56 -1.79 10.67 14.34
N LEU A 57 -2.66 10.22 13.43
CA LEU A 57 -2.50 10.49 11.99
C LEU A 57 -2.42 12.00 11.68
N GLU A 58 -3.18 12.84 12.43
CA GLU A 58 -3.17 14.29 12.33
C GLU A 58 -1.81 14.86 12.76
N GLN A 59 -1.24 14.35 13.87
CA GLN A 59 0.07 14.76 14.35
C GLN A 59 1.18 14.37 13.37
N VAL A 60 1.15 13.13 12.86
CA VAL A 60 2.08 12.66 11.82
C VAL A 60 1.98 13.54 10.57
N THR A 61 0.76 13.85 10.12
CA THR A 61 0.52 14.75 8.98
C THR A 61 1.11 16.16 9.22
N ALA A 62 0.93 16.68 10.43
CA ALA A 62 1.43 18.00 10.82
C ALA A 62 2.97 18.04 10.84
N ILE A 63 3.62 16.99 11.39
CA ILE A 63 5.08 16.85 11.42
C ILE A 63 5.65 16.83 9.99
N ILE A 64 5.07 16.01 9.10
CA ILE A 64 5.48 15.91 7.69
C ILE A 64 5.26 17.24 6.95
N ALA A 65 4.26 18.03 7.36
CA ALA A 65 4.03 19.38 6.84
C ALA A 65 4.94 20.47 7.47
N GLY A 66 5.91 20.09 8.30
CA GLY A 66 6.84 21.02 8.97
C GLY A 66 6.24 21.83 10.12
N LYS A 67 5.06 21.46 10.62
CA LYS A 67 4.40 22.14 11.75
C LYS A 67 4.93 21.62 13.08
N ARG A 68 4.89 22.45 14.11
CA ARG A 68 5.20 22.04 15.48
C ARG A 68 4.06 21.20 16.06
N VAL A 69 4.41 20.08 16.69
CA VAL A 69 3.48 19.15 17.32
C VAL A 69 3.95 18.89 18.73
N LEU A 70 3.01 18.75 19.66
CA LEU A 70 3.29 18.25 21.02
C LEU A 70 3.36 16.72 20.96
N GLY A 71 4.46 16.15 21.46
CA GLY A 71 4.72 14.70 21.50
C GLY A 71 6.13 14.44 22.03
N GLU A 72 6.42 13.19 22.28
CA GLU A 72 7.74 12.76 22.70
C GLU A 72 8.78 13.05 21.61
N PRO A 73 9.94 13.65 21.92
CA PRO A 73 10.95 14.00 20.93
C PRO A 73 11.41 12.79 20.09
N LYS A 74 11.46 11.59 20.70
CA LYS A 74 11.79 10.34 20.02
C LYS A 74 10.74 10.01 18.96
N GLU A 75 9.47 10.03 19.30
CA GLU A 75 8.37 9.71 18.38
C GLU A 75 8.30 10.68 17.20
N ILE A 76 8.48 11.98 17.47
CA ILE A 76 8.55 13.01 16.41
C ILE A 76 9.73 12.71 15.46
N ARG A 77 10.89 12.33 16.01
CA ARG A 77 12.07 11.97 15.21
C ARG A 77 11.82 10.73 14.38
N GLU A 78 11.13 9.72 14.92
CA GLU A 78 10.74 8.52 14.19
C GLU A 78 9.89 8.85 12.95
N VAL A 79 8.91 9.77 13.08
CA VAL A 79 8.09 10.23 11.95
C VAL A 79 8.95 10.92 10.88
N GLN A 80 9.84 11.82 11.28
CA GLN A 80 10.73 12.53 10.34
C GLN A 80 11.63 11.55 9.58
N ASN A 81 12.24 10.62 10.30
CA ASN A 81 13.11 9.60 9.73
C ASN A 81 12.36 8.66 8.78
N ALA A 82 11.18 8.18 9.19
CA ALA A 82 10.36 7.33 8.35
C ALA A 82 9.95 8.06 7.06
N TYR A 83 9.58 9.34 7.15
CA TYR A 83 9.26 10.13 5.96
C TYR A 83 10.45 10.21 5.00
N GLU A 84 11.67 10.55 5.49
CA GLU A 84 12.88 10.57 4.67
C GLU A 84 13.18 9.19 4.04
N ALA A 85 13.03 8.12 4.81
CA ALA A 85 13.25 6.75 4.32
C ALA A 85 12.27 6.35 3.21
N TYR A 86 10.97 6.66 3.36
CA TYR A 86 9.95 6.37 2.34
C TYR A 86 10.09 7.22 1.08
N GLU A 87 10.68 8.43 1.15
CA GLU A 87 10.96 9.25 -0.04
C GLU A 87 12.14 8.70 -0.85
N GLU A 88 13.13 8.08 -0.21
CA GLU A 88 14.36 7.65 -0.86
C GLU A 88 14.38 6.16 -1.24
N VAL A 89 13.71 5.29 -0.47
CA VAL A 89 13.84 3.84 -0.59
C VAL A 89 13.51 3.30 -1.99
N PHE A 90 12.52 3.88 -2.67
CA PHE A 90 12.09 3.39 -3.98
C PHE A 90 13.13 3.60 -5.10
N LYS A 91 14.20 4.36 -4.84
CA LYS A 91 15.35 4.51 -5.73
C LYS A 91 16.39 3.40 -5.55
N PHE A 92 16.31 2.62 -4.47
CA PHE A 92 17.30 1.62 -4.08
C PHE A 92 17.16 0.31 -4.86
N ASP A 93 18.27 -0.43 -4.94
CA ASP A 93 18.27 -1.83 -5.37
C ASP A 93 17.83 -2.71 -4.18
N PRO A 94 16.70 -3.46 -4.28
CA PRO A 94 16.21 -4.29 -3.18
C PRO A 94 17.11 -5.50 -2.87
N TYR A 95 18.15 -5.75 -3.67
CA TYR A 95 19.09 -6.85 -3.50
C TYR A 95 20.49 -6.41 -3.08
N SER A 96 20.64 -5.12 -2.69
CA SER A 96 21.91 -4.56 -2.19
C SER A 96 21.89 -4.41 -0.67
N ILE A 97 22.88 -5.00 -0.01
CA ILE A 97 23.10 -4.82 1.44
C ILE A 97 23.40 -3.34 1.75
N GLU A 98 24.21 -2.68 0.92
CA GLU A 98 24.56 -1.26 1.09
C GLU A 98 23.29 -0.40 1.09
N ASN A 99 22.33 -0.70 0.21
CA ASN A 99 21.06 0.00 0.15
C ASN A 99 20.17 -0.33 1.37
N LEU A 100 20.17 -1.57 1.85
CA LEU A 100 19.47 -1.94 3.10
C LEU A 100 20.02 -1.15 4.29
N LEU A 101 21.36 -1.07 4.43
CA LEU A 101 22.02 -0.31 5.47
C LEU A 101 21.77 1.20 5.34
N ALA A 102 21.74 1.72 4.12
CA ALA A 102 21.39 3.12 3.85
C ALA A 102 19.95 3.45 4.27
N ALA A 103 18.98 2.58 3.93
CA ALA A 103 17.59 2.72 4.36
C ALA A 103 17.46 2.66 5.90
N HIS A 104 18.14 1.71 6.54
CA HIS A 104 18.16 1.62 7.99
C HIS A 104 18.76 2.90 8.63
N ARG A 105 19.82 3.46 8.05
CA ARG A 105 20.40 4.72 8.51
C ARG A 105 19.41 5.86 8.46
N LEU A 106 18.63 5.99 7.38
CA LEU A 106 17.57 6.98 7.27
C LEU A 106 16.49 6.75 8.35
N MET A 107 16.04 5.51 8.51
CA MET A 107 14.95 5.14 9.43
C MET A 107 15.31 5.38 10.90
N THR A 108 16.60 5.23 11.27
CA THR A 108 17.02 5.21 12.69
C THR A 108 17.98 6.34 13.07
N LYS A 109 18.19 7.32 12.16
CA LYS A 109 19.10 8.47 12.36
C LYS A 109 18.80 9.24 13.65
N GLY A 110 19.78 9.29 14.55
CA GLY A 110 19.66 9.98 15.84
C GLY A 110 18.77 9.28 16.87
N LEU A 111 18.31 8.05 16.58
CA LEU A 111 17.53 7.22 17.51
C LEU A 111 18.39 6.11 18.12
N VAL A 112 19.29 5.51 17.33
CA VAL A 112 20.19 4.45 17.76
C VAL A 112 21.62 4.78 17.36
N LYS A 113 22.58 4.26 18.14
CA LYS A 113 24.01 4.50 17.91
C LYS A 113 24.51 3.79 16.65
N GLU A 114 24.04 2.56 16.44
CA GLU A 114 24.43 1.68 15.33
C GLU A 114 23.56 1.87 14.06
N SER A 115 23.12 3.11 13.82
CA SER A 115 22.29 3.45 12.67
C SER A 115 23.03 3.17 11.34
N GLY A 116 22.44 2.32 10.49
CA GLY A 116 23.01 1.92 9.20
C GLY A 116 24.12 0.86 9.31
N ALA A 117 24.13 0.06 10.37
CA ALA A 117 25.03 -1.07 10.56
C ALA A 117 24.26 -2.30 11.05
N PHE A 118 24.72 -3.48 10.67
CA PHE A 118 24.26 -4.71 11.31
C PHE A 118 24.76 -4.78 12.75
N ARG A 119 23.98 -5.45 13.59
CA ARG A 119 24.32 -5.63 15.00
C ARG A 119 25.52 -6.55 15.20
N GLU A 120 26.27 -6.26 16.22
CA GLU A 120 27.42 -7.07 16.67
C GLU A 120 27.11 -7.86 17.96
N ARG A 121 25.86 -7.74 18.48
CA ARG A 121 25.40 -8.39 19.71
C ARG A 121 24.18 -9.27 19.44
N ASP A 122 23.98 -10.27 20.29
CA ASP A 122 22.74 -11.05 20.29
C ASP A 122 21.55 -10.16 20.65
N VAL A 123 20.40 -10.45 20.05
CA VAL A 123 19.14 -9.78 20.32
C VAL A 123 18.03 -10.81 20.49
N GLY A 124 17.09 -10.49 21.37
CA GLY A 124 15.83 -11.22 21.53
C GLY A 124 14.66 -10.27 21.35
N VAL A 125 13.58 -10.77 20.79
CA VAL A 125 12.29 -10.10 20.77
C VAL A 125 11.49 -10.60 21.97
N TYR A 126 10.92 -9.68 22.73
CA TYR A 126 10.18 -9.97 23.96
C TYR A 126 8.72 -9.56 23.79
N ASP A 127 7.81 -10.36 24.35
CA ASP A 127 6.40 -9.97 24.47
C ASP A 127 6.20 -8.94 25.59
N GLY A 128 4.94 -8.46 25.74
CA GLY A 128 4.57 -7.49 26.78
C GLY A 128 4.75 -8.01 28.22
N ASN A 129 4.99 -9.32 28.42
CA ASN A 129 5.24 -9.97 29.69
C ASN A 129 6.73 -10.20 29.95
N GLY A 130 7.60 -9.83 29.01
CA GLY A 130 9.04 -10.06 29.09
C GLY A 130 9.48 -11.47 28.72
N THR A 131 8.62 -12.27 28.10
CA THR A 131 8.96 -13.60 27.58
C THR A 131 9.63 -13.45 26.22
N VAL A 132 10.73 -14.20 26.01
CA VAL A 132 11.40 -14.25 24.72
C VAL A 132 10.51 -14.96 23.72
N VAL A 133 10.10 -14.26 22.67
CA VAL A 133 9.25 -14.79 21.58
C VAL A 133 10.05 -15.14 20.33
N HIS A 134 11.22 -14.53 20.16
CA HIS A 134 12.14 -14.83 19.06
C HIS A 134 13.58 -14.49 19.47
N ILE A 135 14.55 -15.26 18.97
CA ILE A 135 15.99 -14.99 19.12
C ILE A 135 16.57 -14.81 17.72
N GLY A 136 17.01 -13.59 17.41
CA GLY A 136 17.67 -13.30 16.14
C GLY A 136 18.91 -14.18 15.88
N ALA A 137 19.29 -14.32 14.63
CA ALA A 137 20.48 -15.08 14.23
C ALA A 137 21.74 -14.58 14.98
N ARG A 138 22.70 -15.45 15.23
CA ARG A 138 23.97 -15.01 15.86
C ARG A 138 24.67 -13.95 15.01
N PRO A 139 25.25 -12.89 15.60
CA PRO A 139 25.77 -11.72 14.88
C PRO A 139 26.73 -12.05 13.75
N GLN A 140 27.64 -13.02 13.96
CA GLN A 140 28.63 -13.42 12.95
C GLN A 140 28.02 -13.99 11.67
N PHE A 141 26.76 -14.43 11.69
CA PHE A 141 26.06 -14.99 10.52
C PHE A 141 25.15 -13.99 9.82
N VAL A 142 24.82 -12.86 10.45
CA VAL A 142 23.83 -11.88 9.95
C VAL A 142 24.15 -11.44 8.51
N TYR A 143 25.39 -11.00 8.27
CA TYR A 143 25.79 -10.57 6.94
C TYR A 143 25.60 -11.67 5.89
N GLY A 144 26.08 -12.89 6.18
CA GLY A 144 25.97 -14.03 5.26
C GLY A 144 24.52 -14.44 4.98
N LEU A 145 23.66 -14.41 6.01
CA LEU A 145 22.25 -14.76 5.90
C LEU A 145 21.49 -13.73 5.03
N VAL A 146 21.74 -12.43 5.22
CA VAL A 146 21.12 -11.38 4.40
C VAL A 146 21.63 -11.44 2.96
N ASP A 147 22.91 -11.66 2.74
CA ASP A 147 23.52 -11.83 1.41
C ASP A 147 22.94 -13.05 0.67
N ASP A 148 22.82 -14.17 1.35
CA ASP A 148 22.20 -15.39 0.80
C ASP A 148 20.73 -15.19 0.47
N LEU A 149 19.98 -14.50 1.34
CA LEU A 149 18.57 -14.14 1.11
C LEU A 149 18.41 -13.28 -0.13
N PHE A 150 19.22 -12.23 -0.28
CA PHE A 150 19.16 -11.33 -1.43
C PHE A 150 19.61 -12.02 -2.72
N LYS A 151 20.63 -12.86 -2.68
CA LYS A 151 21.05 -13.69 -3.82
C LYS A 151 19.94 -14.65 -4.25
N TRP A 152 19.26 -15.29 -3.29
CA TRP A 152 18.10 -16.13 -3.58
C TRP A 152 16.97 -15.31 -4.21
N ALA A 153 16.59 -14.20 -3.59
CA ALA A 153 15.50 -13.36 -4.07
C ALA A 153 15.75 -12.77 -5.46
N LYS A 154 17.00 -12.48 -5.80
CA LYS A 154 17.40 -11.99 -7.13
C LYS A 154 17.33 -13.07 -8.21
N LYS A 155 17.63 -14.33 -7.86
CA LYS A 155 17.74 -15.44 -8.81
C LYS A 155 16.47 -16.27 -8.99
N THR A 156 15.55 -16.21 -8.03
CA THR A 156 14.34 -17.03 -8.08
C THR A 156 13.31 -16.50 -9.07
N ASP A 157 12.63 -17.41 -9.78
CA ASP A 157 11.51 -17.11 -10.68
C ASP A 157 10.15 -17.05 -9.98
N ILE A 158 10.14 -17.16 -8.64
CA ILE A 158 8.90 -17.06 -7.84
C ILE A 158 8.26 -15.67 -8.03
N PRO A 159 6.91 -15.60 -8.15
CA PRO A 159 6.22 -14.34 -8.31
C PRO A 159 6.63 -13.28 -7.27
N ALA A 160 6.80 -12.03 -7.72
CA ALA A 160 7.27 -10.92 -6.89
C ALA A 160 6.45 -10.73 -5.61
N LEU A 161 5.13 -10.98 -5.66
CA LEU A 161 4.23 -10.95 -4.51
C LEU A 161 4.67 -11.93 -3.42
N ILE A 162 4.85 -13.20 -3.77
CA ILE A 162 5.29 -14.24 -2.83
C ILE A 162 6.71 -13.92 -2.34
N LYS A 163 7.62 -13.59 -3.27
CA LYS A 163 9.01 -13.23 -2.96
C LYS A 163 9.12 -12.11 -1.94
N SER A 164 8.30 -11.06 -2.07
CA SER A 164 8.32 -9.93 -1.15
C SER A 164 7.91 -10.34 0.28
N CYS A 165 6.93 -11.22 0.41
CA CYS A 165 6.50 -11.77 1.71
C CYS A 165 7.57 -12.65 2.34
N VAL A 166 8.25 -13.49 1.53
CA VAL A 166 9.37 -14.32 2.01
C VAL A 166 10.51 -13.44 2.52
N VAL A 167 10.93 -12.42 1.76
CA VAL A 167 12.01 -11.52 2.18
C VAL A 167 11.64 -10.77 3.44
N HIS A 168 10.38 -10.34 3.59
CA HIS A 168 9.89 -9.71 4.81
C HIS A 168 10.04 -10.66 6.00
N PHE A 169 9.50 -11.88 5.90
CA PHE A 169 9.58 -12.89 6.97
C PHE A 169 11.03 -13.18 7.37
N GLU A 170 11.89 -13.46 6.40
CA GLU A 170 13.29 -13.80 6.65
C GLU A 170 14.08 -12.63 7.29
N LEU A 171 13.80 -11.38 6.91
CA LEU A 171 14.41 -10.22 7.59
C LEU A 171 13.96 -10.11 9.04
N GLU A 172 12.69 -10.43 9.36
CA GLU A 172 12.22 -10.49 10.74
C GLU A 172 12.91 -11.62 11.53
N MET A 173 13.13 -12.79 10.91
CA MET A 173 13.80 -13.95 11.56
C MET A 173 15.32 -13.74 11.72
N ILE A 174 16.01 -13.21 10.72
CA ILE A 174 17.44 -12.87 10.82
C ILE A 174 17.64 -11.79 11.88
N HIS A 175 16.70 -10.84 11.97
CA HIS A 175 16.72 -9.71 12.88
C HIS A 175 18.04 -8.94 12.83
N PRO A 176 18.42 -8.37 11.67
CA PRO A 176 19.79 -7.92 11.40
C PRO A 176 20.24 -6.69 12.19
N PHE A 177 19.33 -5.94 12.79
CA PHE A 177 19.60 -4.67 13.46
C PHE A 177 19.33 -4.75 14.97
N LEU A 178 19.89 -3.82 15.73
CA LEU A 178 19.59 -3.70 17.17
C LEU A 178 18.20 -3.12 17.43
N ASP A 179 17.70 -2.25 16.52
CA ASP A 179 16.36 -1.66 16.55
C ASP A 179 15.91 -1.37 15.11
N GLY A 180 14.61 -1.32 14.89
CA GLY A 180 14.03 -0.96 13.59
C GLY A 180 13.81 -2.13 12.63
N ASN A 181 13.98 -3.38 13.04
CA ASN A 181 13.80 -4.54 12.17
C ASN A 181 12.39 -4.59 11.57
N GLY A 182 11.34 -4.49 12.38
CA GLY A 182 9.96 -4.49 11.88
C GLY A 182 9.66 -3.38 10.88
N ARG A 183 10.13 -2.16 11.15
CA ARG A 183 10.02 -1.02 10.21
C ARG A 183 10.77 -1.31 8.91
N MET A 184 11.93 -1.92 8.99
CA MET A 184 12.74 -2.27 7.81
C MET A 184 12.14 -3.43 7.03
N GLY A 185 11.63 -4.48 7.67
CA GLY A 185 10.96 -5.61 6.99
C GLY A 185 9.78 -5.14 6.16
N ARG A 186 8.90 -4.31 6.74
CA ARG A 186 7.74 -3.73 6.03
C ARG A 186 8.16 -2.79 4.90
N LEU A 187 9.10 -1.89 5.15
CA LEU A 187 9.62 -0.97 4.13
C LEU A 187 10.28 -1.72 2.96
N TRP A 188 11.04 -2.78 3.26
CA TRP A 188 11.72 -3.58 2.24
C TRP A 188 10.76 -4.42 1.41
N GLN A 189 9.69 -4.93 2.03
CA GLN A 189 8.61 -5.57 1.29
C GLN A 189 7.96 -4.59 0.31
N ASN A 190 7.66 -3.35 0.74
CA ASN A 190 7.08 -2.33 -0.14
C ASN A 190 8.02 -1.98 -1.29
N LEU A 191 9.34 -1.89 -1.05
CA LEU A 191 10.32 -1.67 -2.10
C LEU A 191 10.27 -2.79 -3.16
N LEU A 192 10.27 -4.06 -2.73
CA LEU A 192 10.18 -5.22 -3.64
C LEU A 192 8.89 -5.21 -4.46
N LEU A 193 7.77 -4.90 -3.83
CA LEU A 193 6.49 -4.77 -4.51
C LEU A 193 6.47 -3.60 -5.49
N ALA A 194 7.03 -2.45 -5.13
CA ALA A 194 7.11 -1.26 -6.00
C ALA A 194 8.02 -1.48 -7.21
N LYS A 195 9.09 -2.28 -7.09
CA LYS A 195 9.92 -2.68 -8.24
C LYS A 195 9.19 -3.59 -9.22
N TRP A 196 8.18 -4.33 -8.76
CA TRP A 196 7.31 -5.12 -9.62
C TRP A 196 6.18 -4.27 -10.21
N GLN A 197 5.48 -3.50 -9.37
CA GLN A 197 4.37 -2.63 -9.78
C GLN A 197 4.44 -1.29 -9.04
N PRO A 198 4.70 -0.17 -9.74
CA PRO A 198 4.91 1.15 -9.14
C PRO A 198 3.76 1.65 -8.25
N VAL A 199 2.56 1.13 -8.42
CA VAL A 199 1.40 1.47 -7.59
C VAL A 199 1.63 1.17 -6.11
N PHE A 200 2.49 0.20 -5.78
CA PHE A 200 2.84 -0.14 -4.41
C PHE A 200 3.70 0.91 -3.68
N GLU A 201 4.23 1.91 -4.38
CA GLU A 201 4.85 3.06 -3.71
C GLU A 201 3.86 3.83 -2.82
N TRP A 202 2.55 3.66 -3.04
CA TRP A 202 1.52 4.44 -2.36
C TRP A 202 0.31 3.63 -1.89
N ILE A 203 0.26 2.30 -2.06
CA ILE A 203 -0.75 1.45 -1.41
C ILE A 203 -0.32 1.23 0.04
N PRO A 204 -1.08 1.70 1.06
CA PRO A 204 -0.68 1.63 2.45
C PRO A 204 -1.00 0.25 3.06
N ILE A 205 -0.20 -0.75 2.69
CA ILE A 205 -0.30 -2.13 3.17
C ILE A 205 -0.18 -2.16 4.70
N GLU A 206 0.68 -1.33 5.28
CA GLU A 206 0.92 -1.25 6.71
C GLU A 206 -0.33 -0.87 7.51
N THR A 207 -1.28 -0.15 6.91
CA THR A 207 -2.55 0.16 7.55
C THR A 207 -3.37 -1.10 7.82
N LEU A 208 -3.30 -2.07 6.93
CA LEU A 208 -3.97 -3.37 7.08
C LEU A 208 -3.19 -4.28 8.04
N VAL A 209 -1.85 -4.27 7.98
CA VAL A 209 -1.01 -4.97 8.95
C VAL A 209 -1.30 -4.46 10.37
N TYR A 210 -1.38 -3.15 10.57
CA TYR A 210 -1.73 -2.54 11.87
C TYR A 210 -3.13 -2.97 12.34
N LYS A 211 -4.11 -2.96 11.45
CA LYS A 211 -5.48 -3.42 11.76
C LYS A 211 -5.51 -4.89 12.21
N HIS A 212 -4.64 -5.73 11.65
CA HIS A 212 -4.54 -7.16 11.96
C HIS A 212 -3.25 -7.50 12.73
N GLN A 213 -2.73 -6.54 13.52
CA GLN A 213 -1.42 -6.63 14.19
C GLN A 213 -1.26 -7.88 15.05
N LYS A 214 -2.30 -8.29 15.77
CA LYS A 214 -2.25 -9.50 16.60
C LYS A 214 -1.95 -10.74 15.77
N GLN A 215 -2.71 -10.93 14.68
CA GLN A 215 -2.50 -12.07 13.77
C GLN A 215 -1.15 -12.03 13.07
N TYR A 216 -0.68 -10.83 12.71
CA TYR A 216 0.65 -10.62 12.14
C TYR A 216 1.75 -11.17 13.03
N TYR A 217 1.76 -10.81 14.33
CA TYR A 217 2.76 -11.32 15.27
C TYR A 217 2.58 -12.80 15.59
N GLU A 218 1.34 -13.29 15.71
CA GLU A 218 1.06 -14.71 15.91
C GLU A 218 1.64 -15.56 14.76
N LEU A 219 1.50 -15.10 13.51
CA LEU A 219 2.00 -15.84 12.33
C LEU A 219 3.51 -15.74 12.16
N LEU A 220 4.14 -14.65 12.58
CA LEU A 220 5.60 -14.57 12.68
C LEU A 220 6.13 -15.61 13.69
N ALA A 221 5.52 -15.67 14.88
CA ALA A 221 5.92 -16.63 15.92
C ALA A 221 5.68 -18.08 15.50
N VAL A 222 4.55 -18.38 14.85
CA VAL A 222 4.25 -19.73 14.32
C VAL A 222 5.27 -20.12 13.26
N GLY A 223 5.59 -19.21 12.32
CA GLY A 223 6.55 -19.49 11.26
C GLY A 223 7.97 -19.69 11.79
N ASP A 224 8.38 -18.96 12.83
CA ASP A 224 9.65 -19.15 13.53
C ASP A 224 9.72 -20.55 14.19
N HIS A 225 8.69 -20.90 14.96
CA HIS A 225 8.63 -22.19 15.65
C HIS A 225 8.57 -23.38 14.69
N GLU A 226 7.78 -23.30 13.62
CA GLU A 226 7.62 -24.35 12.62
C GLU A 226 8.78 -24.37 11.60
N ASN A 227 9.63 -23.35 11.57
CA ASN A 227 10.62 -23.08 10.53
C ASN A 227 9.98 -23.16 9.13
N ASP A 228 8.81 -22.52 8.97
CA ASP A 228 8.02 -22.49 7.74
C ASP A 228 7.20 -21.20 7.63
N SER A 229 7.50 -20.39 6.64
CA SER A 229 6.83 -19.10 6.42
C SER A 229 5.52 -19.19 5.61
N THR A 230 5.05 -20.38 5.23
CA THR A 230 3.89 -20.58 4.35
C THR A 230 2.64 -19.83 4.84
N LYS A 231 2.28 -19.99 6.12
CA LYS A 231 1.09 -19.35 6.71
C LYS A 231 1.21 -17.83 6.76
N PHE A 232 2.41 -17.32 7.06
CA PHE A 232 2.69 -15.88 7.05
C PHE A 232 2.58 -15.29 5.63
N ILE A 233 3.10 -15.98 4.62
CA ILE A 233 3.01 -15.57 3.22
C ILE A 233 1.54 -15.50 2.77
N GLU A 234 0.74 -16.52 3.08
CA GLU A 234 -0.70 -16.52 2.76
C GLU A 234 -1.42 -15.32 3.39
N PHE A 235 -1.17 -15.07 4.66
CA PHE A 235 -1.74 -13.93 5.38
C PHE A 235 -1.31 -12.59 4.75
N MET A 236 -0.03 -12.40 4.47
CA MET A 236 0.43 -11.17 3.85
C MET A 236 -0.15 -10.94 2.45
N LEU A 237 -0.34 -11.99 1.67
CA LEU A 237 -1.04 -11.91 0.38
C LEU A 237 -2.51 -11.51 0.55
N GLU A 238 -3.22 -11.99 1.57
CA GLU A 238 -4.59 -11.55 1.90
C GLU A 238 -4.62 -10.06 2.27
N ILE A 239 -3.66 -9.61 3.09
CA ILE A 239 -3.48 -8.18 3.44
C ILE A 239 -3.23 -7.32 2.19
N ILE A 240 -2.34 -7.75 1.30
CA ILE A 240 -2.04 -7.04 0.05
C ILE A 240 -3.29 -6.98 -0.85
N LEU A 241 -4.05 -8.06 -0.95
CA LEU A 241 -5.31 -8.08 -1.71
C LEU A 241 -6.34 -7.11 -1.10
N GLU A 242 -6.58 -7.17 0.22
CA GLU A 242 -7.52 -6.27 0.91
C GLU A 242 -7.10 -4.80 0.71
N ALA A 243 -5.82 -4.47 0.85
CA ALA A 243 -5.29 -3.15 0.57
C ALA A 243 -5.57 -2.72 -0.88
N SER A 244 -5.21 -3.55 -1.86
CA SER A 244 -5.40 -3.27 -3.27
C SER A 244 -6.88 -3.03 -3.63
N LEU A 245 -7.79 -3.84 -3.09
CA LEU A 245 -9.23 -3.70 -3.31
C LEU A 245 -9.82 -2.47 -2.62
N THR A 246 -9.39 -2.18 -1.39
CA THR A 246 -9.84 -1.02 -0.62
C THR A 246 -9.50 0.27 -1.37
N TYR A 247 -8.26 0.40 -1.81
CA TYR A 247 -7.81 1.61 -2.50
C TYR A 247 -8.29 1.68 -3.95
N SER A 248 -8.63 0.55 -4.60
CA SER A 248 -9.33 0.57 -5.89
C SER A 248 -10.76 1.09 -5.79
N LYS A 249 -11.44 0.86 -4.67
CA LYS A 249 -12.79 1.37 -4.41
C LYS A 249 -12.79 2.85 -4.05
N HIS A 250 -11.89 3.28 -3.18
CA HIS A 250 -11.77 4.69 -2.77
C HIS A 250 -11.41 5.62 -3.92
N THR A 251 -10.56 5.19 -4.82
CA THR A 251 -10.15 5.97 -5.99
C THR A 251 -11.24 6.10 -7.05
N LYS A 252 -12.14 5.12 -7.16
CA LYS A 252 -13.36 5.27 -8.00
C LYS A 252 -14.32 6.33 -7.44
N GLN A 253 -14.32 6.56 -6.12
CA GLN A 253 -15.17 7.52 -5.44
C GLN A 253 -14.58 8.93 -5.35
N ALA A 254 -13.28 9.11 -5.05
CA ALA A 254 -12.71 10.42 -4.75
C ALA A 254 -12.69 11.41 -5.94
N GLY A 255 -12.38 10.96 -7.16
CA GLY A 255 -12.39 11.84 -8.34
C GLY A 255 -13.80 12.27 -8.82
N TRP A 256 -14.82 11.49 -8.47
CA TRP A 256 -16.21 11.71 -8.88
C TRP A 256 -17.05 12.30 -7.75
N ASP A 257 -16.78 11.91 -6.47
CA ASP A 257 -17.54 12.37 -5.30
C ASP A 257 -17.50 13.88 -5.13
N ASP A 258 -16.36 14.53 -5.31
CA ASP A 258 -16.28 16.00 -5.18
C ASP A 258 -16.96 16.75 -6.32
N ARG A 259 -16.95 16.21 -7.53
CA ARG A 259 -17.68 16.78 -8.66
C ARG A 259 -19.17 16.51 -8.53
N ILE A 260 -19.54 15.30 -8.07
CA ILE A 260 -20.94 14.91 -7.83
C ILE A 260 -21.52 15.63 -6.61
N LYS A 261 -20.76 15.87 -5.55
CA LYS A 261 -21.15 16.68 -4.37
C LYS A 261 -21.53 18.12 -4.77
N ARG A 262 -21.00 18.66 -5.87
CA ARG A 262 -21.39 19.96 -6.43
C ARG A 262 -22.73 19.94 -7.16
N LEU A 263 -23.29 18.77 -7.39
CA LEU A 263 -24.62 18.60 -7.97
C LEU A 263 -25.69 18.74 -6.89
N ARG A 264 -26.88 19.22 -7.27
CA ARG A 264 -28.06 19.18 -6.40
C ARG A 264 -28.48 17.73 -6.17
N GLU A 265 -29.11 17.42 -5.06
CA GLU A 265 -29.54 16.06 -4.68
C GLU A 265 -30.31 15.33 -5.79
N VAL A 266 -31.18 16.05 -6.50
CA VAL A 266 -31.94 15.49 -7.65
C VAL A 266 -31.04 15.08 -8.82
N GLU A 267 -29.95 15.81 -9.05
CA GLU A 267 -28.98 15.54 -10.10
C GLU A 267 -28.03 14.39 -9.68
N GLN A 268 -27.73 14.28 -8.39
CA GLN A 268 -26.99 13.13 -7.82
C GLN A 268 -27.80 11.84 -7.96
N LYS A 269 -29.10 11.88 -7.60
CA LYS A 269 -30.01 10.73 -7.80
C LYS A 269 -30.18 10.35 -9.27
N PHE A 270 -30.18 11.34 -10.18
CA PHE A 270 -30.18 11.10 -11.60
C PHE A 270 -28.90 10.37 -12.04
N PHE A 271 -27.73 10.86 -11.64
CA PHE A 271 -26.46 10.24 -11.98
C PHE A 271 -26.35 8.80 -11.46
N ALA A 272 -26.74 8.57 -10.20
CA ALA A 272 -26.73 7.24 -9.59
C ALA A 272 -27.54 6.20 -10.39
N LYS A 273 -28.64 6.61 -11.03
CA LYS A 273 -29.46 5.72 -11.86
C LYS A 273 -28.85 5.37 -13.21
N ILE A 274 -28.11 6.29 -13.83
CA ILE A 274 -27.48 6.07 -15.14
C ILE A 274 -26.08 5.49 -15.05
N TYR A 275 -25.43 5.63 -13.91
CA TYR A 275 -24.03 5.22 -13.69
C TYR A 275 -23.79 3.72 -13.97
N PRO A 276 -24.64 2.77 -13.53
CA PRO A 276 -24.43 1.37 -13.85
C PRO A 276 -24.37 1.10 -15.37
N THR A 277 -25.26 1.75 -16.14
CA THR A 277 -25.26 1.62 -17.61
C THR A 277 -23.99 2.21 -18.21
N LEU A 278 -23.58 3.41 -17.79
CA LEU A 278 -22.37 4.06 -18.26
C LEU A 278 -21.10 3.22 -17.98
N ARG A 279 -21.10 2.47 -16.90
CA ARG A 279 -19.96 1.65 -16.50
C ARG A 279 -19.78 0.38 -17.35
N TYR A 280 -20.90 -0.20 -17.83
CA TYR A 280 -20.87 -1.50 -18.51
C TYR A 280 -21.17 -1.40 -20.01
N SER A 281 -21.44 -0.19 -20.55
CA SER A 281 -21.69 0.05 -21.96
C SER A 281 -20.77 1.14 -22.52
N GLN A 282 -20.65 1.19 -23.86
CA GLN A 282 -19.86 2.20 -24.57
C GLN A 282 -20.44 3.61 -24.50
N GLY A 283 -21.42 3.85 -23.63
CA GLY A 283 -22.06 5.16 -23.42
C GLY A 283 -23.57 5.07 -23.29
N ILE A 284 -24.19 6.21 -23.01
CA ILE A 284 -25.64 6.33 -22.86
C ILE A 284 -26.18 7.47 -23.74
N THR A 285 -27.28 7.23 -24.46
CA THR A 285 -28.02 8.27 -25.21
C THR A 285 -28.96 9.04 -24.28
N THR A 286 -29.39 10.25 -24.69
CA THR A 286 -30.35 11.02 -23.91
C THR A 286 -31.68 10.25 -23.75
N SER A 287 -32.12 9.53 -24.79
CA SER A 287 -33.36 8.72 -24.74
C SER A 287 -33.25 7.59 -23.71
N LYS A 288 -32.13 6.84 -23.70
CA LYS A 288 -31.93 5.75 -22.74
C LYS A 288 -31.80 6.25 -21.30
N ALA A 289 -31.13 7.38 -21.10
CA ALA A 289 -31.04 8.01 -19.80
C ALA A 289 -32.42 8.54 -19.30
N ALA A 290 -33.24 9.06 -20.20
CA ALA A 290 -34.60 9.49 -19.89
C ALA A 290 -35.47 8.29 -19.44
N GLU A 291 -35.39 7.18 -20.18
CA GLU A 291 -36.08 5.91 -19.86
C GLU A 291 -35.71 5.41 -18.48
N LEU A 292 -34.40 5.28 -18.17
CA LEU A 292 -33.89 4.77 -16.89
C LEU A 292 -34.28 5.65 -15.70
N THR A 293 -34.40 6.96 -15.91
CA THR A 293 -34.60 7.91 -14.80
C THR A 293 -36.06 8.37 -14.66
N GLY A 294 -36.94 8.06 -15.63
CA GLY A 294 -38.31 8.51 -15.67
C GLY A 294 -38.46 10.04 -15.87
N LYS A 295 -37.46 10.69 -16.46
CA LYS A 295 -37.46 12.15 -16.70
C LYS A 295 -37.74 12.48 -18.19
N THR A 296 -38.22 13.72 -18.44
CA THR A 296 -38.38 14.21 -19.80
C THR A 296 -37.03 14.34 -20.50
N GLN A 297 -37.03 14.22 -21.83
CA GLN A 297 -35.78 14.33 -22.61
C GLN A 297 -35.07 15.67 -22.42
N SER A 298 -35.83 16.77 -22.29
CA SER A 298 -35.26 18.10 -22.05
C SER A 298 -34.56 18.20 -20.69
N THR A 299 -35.16 17.67 -19.62
CA THR A 299 -34.58 17.63 -18.29
C THR A 299 -33.36 16.72 -18.27
N THR A 300 -33.44 15.55 -18.90
CA THR A 300 -32.33 14.59 -19.01
C THR A 300 -31.16 15.21 -19.74
N ARG A 301 -31.36 15.85 -20.87
CA ARG A 301 -30.32 16.54 -21.63
C ARG A 301 -29.64 17.64 -20.81
N ARG A 302 -30.38 18.42 -20.04
CA ARG A 302 -29.82 19.45 -19.15
C ARG A 302 -28.92 18.83 -18.09
N TYR A 303 -29.31 17.70 -17.47
CA TYR A 303 -28.51 17.04 -16.46
C TYR A 303 -27.24 16.38 -17.04
N LEU A 304 -27.35 15.75 -18.23
CA LEU A 304 -26.19 15.20 -18.92
C LEU A 304 -25.20 16.30 -19.31
N LEU A 305 -25.64 17.44 -19.81
CA LEU A 305 -24.77 18.58 -20.13
C LEU A 305 -24.10 19.18 -18.88
N LYS A 306 -24.83 19.19 -17.76
CA LYS A 306 -24.20 19.62 -16.48
C LYS A 306 -23.13 18.64 -16.00
N LEU A 307 -23.34 17.35 -16.18
CA LEU A 307 -22.30 16.33 -15.90
C LEU A 307 -21.09 16.49 -16.82
N VAL A 308 -21.31 16.88 -18.07
CA VAL A 308 -20.22 17.23 -19.01
C VAL A 308 -19.46 18.48 -18.55
N SER A 309 -20.19 19.55 -18.13
CA SER A 309 -19.54 20.78 -17.64
C SER A 309 -18.75 20.61 -16.33
N LEU A 310 -19.01 19.54 -15.59
CA LEU A 310 -18.27 19.14 -14.39
C LEU A 310 -17.20 18.08 -14.68
N ASP A 311 -16.92 17.83 -15.97
CA ASP A 311 -15.93 16.83 -16.37
C ASP A 311 -16.21 15.40 -15.85
N VAL A 312 -17.48 15.08 -15.59
CA VAL A 312 -17.94 13.75 -15.18
C VAL A 312 -18.22 12.89 -16.41
N LEU A 313 -18.83 13.51 -17.44
CA LEU A 313 -19.13 12.86 -18.73
C LEU A 313 -18.43 13.60 -19.87
N GLU A 314 -18.24 12.88 -20.96
CA GLU A 314 -17.86 13.43 -22.26
C GLU A 314 -18.99 13.15 -23.29
N ALA A 315 -19.28 14.14 -24.10
CA ALA A 315 -20.25 13.98 -25.19
C ALA A 315 -19.52 13.55 -26.47
N VAL A 316 -19.83 12.36 -26.97
CA VAL A 316 -19.25 11.75 -28.17
C VAL A 316 -20.30 11.72 -29.28
N GLY A 317 -19.87 11.95 -30.52
CA GLY A 317 -20.75 11.96 -31.69
C GLY A 317 -21.56 13.27 -31.90
N LYS A 318 -22.27 13.37 -33.04
CA LYS A 318 -23.07 14.55 -33.39
C LYS A 318 -24.50 14.12 -33.74
N ASN A 319 -25.45 15.01 -33.50
CA ASN A 319 -26.86 14.83 -33.84
C ASN A 319 -27.47 13.53 -33.29
N LYS A 320 -27.96 12.62 -34.15
CA LYS A 320 -28.61 11.36 -33.75
C LYS A 320 -27.68 10.34 -33.11
N ASP A 321 -26.38 10.42 -33.40
CA ASP A 321 -25.36 9.51 -32.84
C ASP A 321 -24.75 10.04 -31.55
N ARG A 322 -25.27 11.16 -31.02
CA ARG A 322 -24.74 11.73 -29.77
C ARG A 322 -25.05 10.85 -28.58
N HIS A 323 -24.00 10.41 -27.93
CA HIS A 323 -24.05 9.68 -26.67
C HIS A 323 -23.06 10.26 -25.66
N TYR A 324 -23.20 9.86 -24.41
CA TYR A 324 -22.39 10.34 -23.30
C TYR A 324 -21.65 9.17 -22.71
N VAL A 325 -20.35 9.31 -22.55
CA VAL A 325 -19.45 8.33 -21.94
C VAL A 325 -18.91 8.88 -20.64
N LEU A 326 -18.48 8.01 -19.74
CA LEU A 326 -17.72 8.44 -18.59
C LEU A 326 -16.43 9.10 -19.08
N ARG A 327 -16.16 10.34 -18.65
CA ARG A 327 -14.91 10.97 -19.00
C ARG A 327 -13.78 10.23 -18.29
N ASP A 328 -12.88 9.69 -19.09
CA ASP A 328 -11.65 9.09 -18.61
C ASP A 328 -10.77 10.24 -18.08
N THR A 329 -10.59 10.31 -16.75
CA THR A 329 -9.74 11.33 -16.10
C THR A 329 -8.25 11.09 -16.38
N GLY A 330 -7.93 10.17 -17.29
CA GLY A 330 -6.58 9.73 -17.64
C GLY A 330 -5.94 10.39 -18.87
N LYS A 331 -6.57 11.41 -19.49
CA LYS A 331 -5.95 12.17 -20.61
C LYS A 331 -5.97 13.66 -20.30
N HIS A 332 -4.89 14.14 -19.74
CA HIS A 332 -4.21 15.40 -20.11
C HIS A 332 -2.89 15.48 -19.40
#